data_4233dafb7ce1d38737c6e38099c25306
#
_entry.id   4233dafb7ce1d38737c6e38099c25306
#
_cell.length_a   1.000
_cell.length_b   1.000
_cell.length_c   1.000
_cell.angle_alpha   90.00
_cell.angle_beta   90.00
_cell.angle_gamma   90.00
#
_symmetry.space_group_name_H-M   'P 1'
#
loop_
_entity.id
_entity.type
_entity.pdbx_description
1 polymer ?
#
loop_
_entity_poly.entity_id
_entity_poly.type
_entity_poly.pdbx_seq_one_letter_code
_entity_poly.pdbx_strand_id
1 'polypeptide(L)'
;TGAIKDDLIPKDEITIFGLTFFSKHFPTELKRRYNLTDDDLELTVVDLIMLFTKKYGFRDDYDRFYDLFIKEVRDGKLGTYTLDIVSEMMQKDDEDGDD
;
A
#
# COMPACT_ATOMS: atom_id res chain seq x y z
N THR A 1 -20.15 12.48 -6.84
CA THR A 1 -19.47 12.91 -5.60
C THR A 1 -18.39 11.95 -5.19
N GLY A 2 -18.58 10.67 -5.42
CA GLY A 2 -17.56 9.68 -5.08
C GLY A 2 -16.26 9.88 -5.82
N ALA A 3 -16.31 10.34 -7.05
CA ALA A 3 -15.12 10.57 -7.86
C ALA A 3 -14.21 11.64 -7.25
N ILE A 4 -14.80 12.61 -6.57
CA ILE A 4 -14.02 13.67 -5.95
C ILE A 4 -13.22 13.14 -4.77
N LYS A 5 -13.80 12.20 -4.04
CA LYS A 5 -13.14 11.63 -2.87
C LYS A 5 -11.87 10.88 -3.22
N ASP A 6 -11.86 10.21 -4.36
CA ASP A 6 -10.68 9.44 -4.77
C ASP A 6 -9.45 10.32 -4.90
N ASP A 7 -9.63 11.55 -5.39
CA ASP A 7 -8.54 12.48 -5.56
C ASP A 7 -8.02 13.02 -4.24
N LEU A 8 -8.81 12.89 -3.19
CA LEU A 8 -8.48 13.47 -1.89
C LEU A 8 -7.89 12.48 -0.91
N ILE A 9 -7.73 11.22 -1.29
CA ILE A 9 -7.14 10.24 -0.39
C ILE A 9 -5.64 10.50 -0.27
N PRO A 10 -5.14 10.77 0.95
CA PRO A 10 -3.70 11.03 1.13
C PRO A 10 -2.86 9.81 0.78
N LYS A 11 -1.65 10.07 0.31
CA LYS A 11 -0.73 9.00 -0.10
C LYS A 11 -0.39 8.05 1.05
N ASP A 12 -0.23 8.58 2.24
CA ASP A 12 0.10 7.75 3.39
C ASP A 12 -1.03 6.78 3.71
N GLU A 13 -2.29 7.23 3.62
CA GLU A 13 -3.42 6.35 3.87
C GLU A 13 -3.53 5.26 2.82
N ILE A 14 -3.31 5.58 1.56
CA ILE A 14 -3.31 4.60 0.48
C ILE A 14 -2.22 3.55 0.73
N THR A 15 -1.03 4.01 1.11
CA THR A 15 0.09 3.12 1.36
C THR A 15 -0.19 2.21 2.56
N ILE A 16 -0.69 2.77 3.64
CA ILE A 16 -1.01 1.99 4.84
C ILE A 16 -2.07 0.94 4.53
N PHE A 17 -3.12 1.35 3.83
CA PHE A 17 -4.18 0.42 3.44
C PHE A 17 -3.63 -0.67 2.54
N GLY A 18 -2.85 -0.30 1.53
CA GLY A 18 -2.30 -1.25 0.57
C GLY A 18 -1.36 -2.26 1.23
N LEU A 19 -0.47 -1.79 2.08
CA LEU A 19 0.45 -2.69 2.77
C LEU A 19 -0.29 -3.64 3.70
N THR A 20 -1.29 -3.15 4.41
CA THR A 20 -2.11 -4.00 5.27
C THR A 20 -2.83 -5.05 4.44
N PHE A 21 -3.40 -4.63 3.33
CA PHE A 21 -4.12 -5.53 2.44
C PHE A 21 -3.20 -6.60 1.87
N PHE A 22 -2.05 -6.20 1.33
CA PHE A 22 -1.13 -7.15 0.70
C PHE A 22 -0.52 -8.10 1.72
N SER A 23 -0.19 -7.63 2.92
CA SER A 23 0.39 -8.53 3.92
C SER A 23 -0.62 -9.55 4.42
N LYS A 24 -1.91 -9.22 4.34
CA LYS A 24 -2.96 -10.14 4.76
C LYS A 24 -3.37 -11.10 3.64
N HIS A 25 -3.53 -10.58 2.43
CA HIS A 25 -4.11 -11.36 1.32
C HIS A 25 -3.10 -11.85 0.30
N PHE A 26 -1.99 -11.13 0.12
CA PHE A 26 -0.98 -11.46 -0.89
C PHE A 26 0.42 -11.34 -0.30
N PRO A 27 0.69 -12.04 0.81
CA PRO A 27 2.01 -11.89 1.46
C PRO A 27 3.16 -12.37 0.58
N THR A 28 2.93 -13.38 -0.25
CA THR A 28 3.97 -13.92 -1.12
C THR A 28 4.42 -12.87 -2.13
N GLU A 29 3.46 -12.13 -2.70
CA GLU A 29 3.80 -11.08 -3.67
C GLU A 29 4.60 -9.98 -3.01
N LEU A 30 4.19 -9.58 -1.81
CA LEU A 30 4.87 -8.54 -1.06
C LEU A 30 6.30 -8.96 -0.70
N LYS A 31 6.45 -10.20 -0.22
CA LYS A 31 7.76 -10.74 0.14
C LYS A 31 8.69 -10.77 -1.06
N ARG A 32 8.17 -11.24 -2.19
CA ARG A 32 8.98 -11.38 -3.39
C ARG A 32 9.43 -10.03 -3.91
N ARG A 33 8.51 -9.06 -3.97
CA ARG A 33 8.83 -7.75 -4.54
C ARG A 33 9.84 -6.99 -3.70
N TYR A 34 9.72 -7.08 -2.37
CA TYR A 34 10.54 -6.29 -1.47
C TYR A 34 11.59 -7.10 -0.72
N ASN A 35 11.70 -8.39 -1.06
CA ASN A 35 12.68 -9.28 -0.44
C ASN A 35 12.53 -9.31 1.08
N LEU A 36 11.31 -9.56 1.52
CA LEU A 36 10.99 -9.60 2.94
C LEU A 36 11.03 -11.03 3.48
N THR A 37 11.29 -11.13 4.77
CA THR A 37 11.19 -12.40 5.49
C THR A 37 9.82 -12.54 6.13
N ASP A 38 9.51 -13.73 6.63
CA ASP A 38 8.27 -13.95 7.37
C ASP A 38 8.22 -13.08 8.62
N ASP A 39 9.35 -12.90 9.27
CA ASP A 39 9.45 -12.04 10.45
C ASP A 39 9.11 -10.60 10.10
N ASP A 40 9.55 -10.14 8.94
CA ASP A 40 9.24 -8.78 8.50
C ASP A 40 7.74 -8.57 8.36
N LEU A 41 7.01 -9.58 7.91
CA LEU A 41 5.57 -9.48 7.73
C LEU A 41 4.80 -9.44 9.05
N GLU A 42 5.44 -9.78 10.14
CA GLU A 42 4.83 -9.68 11.47
C GLU A 42 4.94 -8.28 12.05
N LEU A 43 5.73 -7.42 11.44
CA LEU A 43 5.84 -6.03 11.87
C LEU A 43 4.53 -5.27 11.66
N THR A 44 4.35 -4.21 12.42
CA THR A 44 3.24 -3.31 12.17
C THR A 44 3.46 -2.61 10.83
N VAL A 45 2.39 -2.06 10.26
CA VAL A 45 2.50 -1.35 8.97
C VAL A 45 3.46 -0.17 9.10
N VAL A 46 3.43 0.54 10.22
CA VAL A 46 4.34 1.66 10.44
C VAL A 46 5.79 1.19 10.43
N ASP A 47 6.07 0.10 11.12
CA ASP A 47 7.43 -0.46 11.14
C ASP A 47 7.86 -0.94 9.76
N LEU A 48 6.93 -1.51 9.00
CA LEU A 48 7.23 -1.92 7.62
C LEU A 48 7.61 -0.71 6.77
N ILE A 49 6.87 0.38 6.89
CA ILE A 49 7.17 1.59 6.13
C ILE A 49 8.56 2.10 6.49
N MET A 50 8.91 2.09 7.77
CA MET A 50 10.23 2.49 8.21
C MET A 50 11.31 1.58 7.63
N LEU A 51 11.05 0.28 7.62
CA LEU A 51 11.98 -0.70 7.06
C LEU A 51 12.21 -0.46 5.57
N PHE A 52 11.13 -0.28 4.81
CA PHE A 52 11.23 -0.03 3.38
C PHE A 52 11.98 1.26 3.09
N THR A 53 11.64 2.31 3.80
CA THR A 53 12.25 3.62 3.61
C THR A 53 13.76 3.53 3.84
N LYS A 54 14.16 2.77 4.85
CA LYS A 54 15.56 2.54 5.14
C LYS A 54 16.24 1.70 4.05
N LYS A 55 15.57 0.64 3.61
CA LYS A 55 16.11 -0.26 2.58
C LYS A 55 16.41 0.49 1.27
N TYR A 56 15.55 1.43 0.91
CA TYR A 56 15.73 2.18 -0.33
C TYR A 56 16.66 3.38 -0.16
N GLY A 57 17.17 3.60 1.05
CA GLY A 57 18.07 4.71 1.30
C GLY A 57 17.38 6.06 1.35
N PHE A 58 16.08 6.06 1.61
CA PHE A 58 15.29 7.30 1.68
C PHE A 58 15.37 7.96 3.05
N ARG A 59 16.00 7.31 4.01
CA ARG A 59 16.13 7.79 5.39
C ARG A 59 14.75 7.95 6.04
N ASP A 60 14.35 9.17 6.32
CA ASP A 60 13.05 9.47 6.91
C ASP A 60 12.10 10.15 5.92
N ASP A 61 12.43 10.09 4.65
CA ASP A 61 11.57 10.64 3.59
C ASP A 61 10.48 9.62 3.23
N TYR A 62 9.48 9.54 4.07
CA TYR A 62 8.39 8.57 3.90
C TYR A 62 7.53 8.88 2.68
N ASP A 63 7.37 10.14 2.34
CA ASP A 63 6.63 10.54 1.14
C ASP A 63 7.20 9.88 -0.11
N ARG A 64 8.51 9.81 -0.16
CA ARG A 64 9.18 9.20 -1.30
C ARG A 64 8.85 7.71 -1.41
N PHE A 65 8.76 7.03 -0.29
CA PHE A 65 8.34 5.64 -0.30
C PHE A 65 6.87 5.51 -0.69
N TYR A 66 6.01 6.40 -0.22
CA TYR A 66 4.60 6.36 -0.60
C TYR A 66 4.44 6.47 -2.11
N ASP A 67 5.14 7.40 -2.73
CA ASP A 67 5.10 7.58 -4.17
C ASP A 67 5.58 6.32 -4.90
N LEU A 68 6.66 5.74 -4.41
CA LEU A 68 7.20 4.52 -4.99
C LEU A 68 6.22 3.37 -4.90
N PHE A 69 5.65 3.16 -3.74
CA PHE A 69 4.73 2.06 -3.51
C PHE A 69 3.49 2.19 -4.41
N ILE A 70 2.90 3.38 -4.45
CA ILE A 70 1.72 3.62 -5.27
C ILE A 70 2.02 3.37 -6.75
N LYS A 71 3.18 3.87 -7.20
CA LYS A 71 3.59 3.66 -8.58
C LYS A 71 3.76 2.17 -8.88
N GLU A 72 4.37 1.41 -7.99
CA GLU A 72 4.59 -0.01 -8.20
C GLU A 72 3.29 -0.79 -8.24
N VAL A 73 2.34 -0.43 -7.40
CA VAL A 73 1.02 -1.07 -7.45
C VAL A 73 0.35 -0.78 -8.80
N ARG A 74 0.41 0.46 -9.25
CA ARG A 74 -0.17 0.85 -10.55
C ARG A 74 0.51 0.16 -11.71
N ASP A 75 1.81 -0.04 -11.63
CA ASP A 75 2.58 -0.68 -12.69
C ASP A 75 2.45 -2.20 -12.69
N GLY A 76 1.71 -2.75 -11.74
CA GLY A 76 1.48 -4.18 -11.66
C GLY A 76 2.64 -4.98 -11.11
N LYS A 77 3.55 -4.33 -10.38
CA LYS A 77 4.70 -5.03 -9.80
C LYS A 77 4.30 -6.02 -8.71
N LEU A 78 3.13 -5.81 -8.13
CA LEU A 78 2.57 -6.71 -7.11
C LEU A 78 1.41 -7.55 -7.67
N GLY A 79 1.25 -7.55 -9.01
CA GLY A 79 0.17 -8.26 -9.68
C GLY A 79 -0.77 -7.29 -10.35
N THR A 80 -1.07 -7.53 -11.63
CA THR A 80 -1.81 -6.56 -12.44
C THR A 80 -3.23 -6.29 -11.93
N TYR A 81 -3.85 -7.29 -11.31
CA TYR A 81 -5.24 -7.16 -10.85
C TYR A 81 -5.36 -6.65 -9.41
N THR A 82 -4.25 -6.54 -8.68
CA THR A 82 -4.32 -6.18 -7.26
C THR A 82 -4.69 -4.72 -7.03
N LEU A 83 -4.31 -3.84 -7.96
CA LEU A 83 -4.68 -2.43 -7.85
C LEU A 83 -6.20 -2.25 -7.88
N ASP A 84 -6.86 -2.96 -8.78
CA ASP A 84 -8.30 -2.88 -8.90
C ASP A 84 -8.98 -3.33 -7.61
N ILE A 85 -8.49 -4.41 -7.02
CA ILE A 85 -9.04 -4.92 -5.77
C ILE A 85 -8.89 -3.90 -4.64
N VAL A 86 -7.70 -3.31 -4.51
CA VAL A 86 -7.45 -2.32 -3.46
C VAL A 86 -8.33 -1.10 -3.66
N SER A 87 -8.40 -0.59 -4.89
CA SER A 87 -9.23 0.57 -5.21
C SER A 87 -10.69 0.30 -4.92
N GLU A 88 -11.16 -0.87 -5.30
CA GLU A 88 -12.55 -1.26 -5.10
C GLU A 88 -12.90 -1.32 -3.62
N MET A 89 -12.02 -1.87 -2.81
CA MET A 89 -12.25 -1.95 -1.38
C MET A 89 -12.26 -0.57 -0.72
N MET A 90 -11.38 0.32 -1.15
CA MET A 90 -11.37 1.68 -0.63
C MET A 90 -12.63 2.44 -1.01
N GLN A 91 -13.07 2.28 -2.25
CA GLN A 91 -14.31 2.92 -2.71
C GLN A 91 -15.53 2.38 -1.97
N LYS A 92 -15.51 1.10 -1.70
CA LYS A 92 -16.61 0.46 -0.98
C LYS A 92 -16.75 1.01 0.43
N ASP A 93 -15.60 1.26 1.09
CA ASP A 93 -15.61 1.87 2.41
C ASP A 93 -16.21 3.27 2.35
N ASP A 94 -15.88 4.04 1.32
CA ASP A 94 -16.44 5.37 1.13
C ASP A 94 -17.92 5.32 0.91
N GLU A 95 -18.40 4.38 0.12
CA GLU A 95 -19.82 4.23 -0.16
C GLU A 95 -20.61 3.91 1.10
N ASP A 96 -20.06 3.06 1.95
CA ASP A 96 -20.68 2.74 3.21
C ASP A 96 -20.83 3.97 4.10
N GLY A 97 -19.86 4.85 4.03
CA GLY A 97 -19.90 6.08 4.79
C GLY A 97 -20.95 7.06 4.30
N ASP A 98 -21.31 6.99 3.04
CA ASP A 98 -22.29 7.90 2.46
C ASP A 98 -23.72 7.50 2.82
N ASP A 99 -23.94 6.28 3.10
CA ASP A 99 -25.27 5.80 3.44
C ASP A 99 -25.62 6.13 4.89
#